data_f3d0adc8d9b8da7d4115e22d0c91191b
#
_entry.id   f3d0adc8d9b8da7d4115e22d0c91191b
#
_cell.length_a   1.000
_cell.length_b   1.000
_cell.length_c   1.000
_cell.angle_alpha   90.00
_cell.angle_beta   90.00
_cell.angle_gamma   90.00
#
_symmetry.space_group_name_H-M   'P 1'
#
loop_
_entity.id
_entity.type
_entity.pdbx_description
1 polymer ?
#
loop_
_entity_poly.entity_id
_entity_poly.type
_entity_poly.pdbx_seq_one_letter_code
_entity_poly.pdbx_strand_id
1 'polypeptide(L)'
;KNIKKHFLFRAEQEGKEICLSGNEEIKLLCDRNWIIEAISNLVKNALDHTEKGGLIRIEWRAFTSIVQISVKDNGSGIHPDDLYHIFKRFYRSRFSKDTQGIGLGLSLTKAIVEAHNGTIEVDSTVGMGTSFTINFLNPTKL
;
A
#
# COMPACT_ATOMS: atom_id res chain seq x y z
N LYS A 1 7.35 -7.60 -8.33
CA LYS A 1 8.59 -7.30 -9.07
C LYS A 1 8.44 -6.08 -9.98
N ASN A 2 7.39 -6.04 -10.80
CA ASN A 2 7.17 -4.91 -11.70
C ASN A 2 6.99 -3.60 -10.95
N ILE A 3 6.34 -3.65 -9.79
CA ILE A 3 6.11 -2.47 -8.95
C ILE A 3 7.43 -1.93 -8.41
N LYS A 4 8.32 -2.81 -7.93
CA LYS A 4 9.63 -2.38 -7.45
C LYS A 4 10.42 -1.71 -8.57
N LYS A 5 10.42 -2.29 -9.78
CA LYS A 5 11.09 -1.67 -10.93
C LYS A 5 10.54 -0.30 -11.26
N HIS A 6 9.22 -0.15 -11.19
CA HIS A 6 8.55 1.12 -11.50
C HIS A 6 8.97 2.23 -10.53
N PHE A 7 9.18 1.92 -9.26
CA PHE A 7 9.51 2.90 -8.24
C PHE A 7 11.00 2.97 -7.90
N LEU A 8 11.84 2.10 -8.47
CA LEU A 8 13.25 2.00 -8.11
C LEU A 8 13.98 3.31 -8.30
N PHE A 9 13.77 3.98 -9.43
CA PHE A 9 14.43 5.24 -9.73
C PHE A 9 14.10 6.31 -8.68
N ARG A 10 12.82 6.46 -8.36
CA ARG A 10 12.39 7.41 -7.34
C ARG A 10 12.98 7.07 -5.96
N ALA A 11 12.93 5.79 -5.58
CA ALA A 11 13.46 5.35 -4.29
C ALA A 11 14.96 5.66 -4.19
N GLU A 12 15.73 5.36 -5.23
CA GLU A 12 17.17 5.64 -5.24
C GLU A 12 17.45 7.13 -5.15
N GLN A 13 16.71 7.96 -5.89
CA GLN A 13 16.90 9.41 -5.84
C GLN A 13 16.59 10.00 -4.47
N GLU A 14 15.60 9.45 -3.78
CA GLU A 14 15.18 9.94 -2.47
C GLU A 14 15.93 9.27 -1.32
N GLY A 15 16.83 8.35 -1.61
CA GLY A 15 17.59 7.64 -0.59
C GLY A 15 16.75 6.70 0.24
N LYS A 16 15.72 6.09 -0.36
CA LYS A 16 14.81 5.16 0.30
C LYS A 16 14.98 3.76 -0.28
N GLU A 17 14.61 2.74 0.49
CA GLU A 17 14.74 1.35 0.09
C GLU A 17 13.38 0.67 0.00
N ILE A 18 13.21 -0.16 -1.04
CA ILE A 18 12.01 -0.97 -1.23
C ILE A 18 12.42 -2.44 -1.17
N CYS A 19 11.84 -3.18 -0.23
CA CYS A 19 12.11 -4.61 -0.06
C CYS A 19 10.86 -5.43 -0.38
N LEU A 20 11.07 -6.56 -1.07
CA LEU A 20 10.01 -7.52 -1.37
C LEU A 20 10.24 -8.79 -0.57
N SER A 21 9.17 -9.36 -0.02
CA SER A 21 9.25 -10.61 0.74
C SER A 21 7.97 -11.44 0.53
N GLY A 22 8.13 -12.68 0.10
CA GLY A 22 7.04 -13.61 -0.09
C GLY A 22 7.39 -14.73 -1.05
N ASN A 23 6.51 -15.74 -1.10
CA ASN A 23 6.67 -16.85 -2.01
C ASN A 23 6.16 -16.47 -3.41
N GLU A 24 7.04 -16.49 -4.40
CA GLU A 24 6.70 -16.12 -5.79
C GLU A 24 5.69 -17.07 -6.44
N GLU A 25 5.47 -18.26 -5.89
CA GLU A 25 4.50 -19.21 -6.40
C GLU A 25 3.07 -18.91 -5.98
N ILE A 26 2.87 -17.99 -5.03
CA ILE A 26 1.53 -17.59 -4.62
C ILE A 26 0.84 -16.88 -5.78
N LYS A 27 -0.38 -17.35 -6.10
CA LYS A 27 -1.19 -16.79 -7.17
C LYS A 27 -2.44 -16.14 -6.62
N LEU A 28 -2.91 -15.15 -7.36
CA LEU A 28 -4.11 -14.42 -7.02
C LEU A 28 -4.99 -14.29 -8.27
N LEU A 29 -6.27 -14.63 -8.13
CA LEU A 29 -7.23 -14.45 -9.23
C LEU A 29 -7.70 -12.99 -9.21
N CYS A 30 -7.20 -12.21 -10.16
CA CYS A 30 -7.48 -10.78 -10.19
C CYS A 30 -7.26 -10.19 -11.57
N ASP A 31 -7.75 -8.98 -11.76
CA ASP A 31 -7.35 -8.15 -12.89
C ASP A 31 -5.97 -7.57 -12.59
N ARG A 32 -4.97 -8.06 -13.32
CA ARG A 32 -3.57 -7.70 -13.06
C ARG A 32 -3.33 -6.19 -13.09
N ASN A 33 -3.89 -5.50 -14.07
CA ASN A 33 -3.65 -4.06 -14.23
C ASN A 33 -4.26 -3.26 -13.08
N TRP A 34 -5.47 -3.63 -12.65
CA TRP A 34 -6.11 -2.96 -11.52
C TRP A 34 -5.42 -3.23 -10.20
N ILE A 35 -4.97 -4.45 -9.98
CA ILE A 35 -4.25 -4.78 -8.73
C ILE A 35 -2.88 -4.09 -8.70
N ILE A 36 -2.18 -4.01 -9.81
CA ILE A 36 -0.94 -3.24 -9.89
C ILE A 36 -1.20 -1.77 -9.56
N GLU A 37 -2.29 -1.20 -10.07
CA GLU A 37 -2.68 0.18 -9.75
C GLU A 37 -2.91 0.36 -8.25
N ALA A 38 -3.66 -0.54 -7.64
CA ALA A 38 -3.96 -0.48 -6.20
C ALA A 38 -2.68 -0.53 -5.36
N ILE A 39 -1.81 -1.50 -5.63
CA ILE A 39 -0.56 -1.66 -4.87
C ILE A 39 0.38 -0.49 -5.14
N SER A 40 0.44 -0.01 -6.38
CA SER A 40 1.26 1.16 -6.73
C SER A 40 0.84 2.40 -5.96
N ASN A 41 -0.46 2.60 -5.77
CA ASN A 41 -0.95 3.72 -4.96
C ASN A 41 -0.48 3.62 -3.50
N LEU A 42 -0.45 2.41 -2.94
CA LEU A 42 0.05 2.20 -1.58
C LEU A 42 1.56 2.45 -1.50
N VAL A 43 2.33 2.01 -2.48
CA VAL A 43 3.77 2.24 -2.52
C VAL A 43 4.09 3.72 -2.69
N LYS A 44 3.37 4.41 -3.57
CA LYS A 44 3.52 5.84 -3.75
C LYS A 44 3.25 6.59 -2.46
N ASN A 45 2.17 6.22 -1.77
CA ASN A 45 1.82 6.81 -0.48
C ASN A 45 2.94 6.58 0.55
N ALA A 46 3.50 5.37 0.59
CA ALA A 46 4.61 5.06 1.50
C ALA A 46 5.85 5.91 1.18
N LEU A 47 6.18 6.08 -0.10
CA LEU A 47 7.30 6.93 -0.50
C LEU A 47 7.05 8.39 -0.15
N ASP A 48 5.81 8.87 -0.30
CA ASP A 48 5.45 10.25 0.02
C ASP A 48 5.60 10.55 1.52
N HIS A 49 5.39 9.55 2.38
CA HIS A 49 5.37 9.73 3.83
C HIS A 49 6.64 9.26 4.54
N THR A 50 7.64 8.80 3.81
CA THR A 50 8.96 8.46 4.37
C THR A 50 9.97 9.54 4.02
N GLU A 51 11.02 9.61 4.84
CA GLU A 51 12.13 10.53 4.60
C GLU A 51 13.34 9.75 4.08
N LYS A 52 14.42 10.46 3.75
CA LYS A 52 15.68 9.86 3.33
C LYS A 52 16.11 8.80 4.35
N GLY A 53 16.50 7.64 3.85
CA GLY A 53 16.82 6.50 4.70
C GLY A 53 15.62 5.63 5.03
N GLY A 54 14.42 6.01 4.55
CA GLY A 54 13.20 5.25 4.81
C GLY A 54 13.19 3.88 4.15
N LEU A 55 12.41 2.98 4.73
CA LEU A 55 12.26 1.61 4.25
C LEU A 55 10.79 1.31 3.97
N ILE A 56 10.53 0.81 2.78
CA ILE A 56 9.20 0.35 2.37
C ILE A 56 9.29 -1.16 2.16
N ARG A 57 8.42 -1.92 2.82
CA ARG A 57 8.35 -3.37 2.68
C ARG A 57 7.05 -3.78 2.03
N ILE A 58 7.15 -4.57 0.98
CA ILE A 58 5.99 -5.21 0.35
C ILE A 58 6.09 -6.69 0.65
N GLU A 59 5.14 -7.21 1.43
CA GLU A 59 5.12 -8.59 1.86
C GLU A 59 3.84 -9.26 1.42
N TRP A 60 3.90 -10.56 1.08
CA TRP A 60 2.70 -11.32 0.73
C TRP A 60 2.79 -12.72 1.30
N ARG A 61 1.63 -13.22 1.74
CA ARG A 61 1.49 -14.54 2.35
C ARG A 61 0.19 -15.19 1.91
N ALA A 62 0.20 -16.52 1.77
CA ALA A 62 -1.01 -17.30 1.55
C ALA A 62 -1.39 -18.02 2.84
N PHE A 63 -2.63 -17.86 3.25
CA PHE A 63 -3.24 -18.61 4.34
C PHE A 63 -4.26 -19.58 3.75
N THR A 64 -4.94 -20.34 4.61
CA THR A 64 -5.90 -21.35 4.15
C THR A 64 -6.98 -20.75 3.24
N SER A 65 -7.54 -19.62 3.61
CA SER A 65 -8.67 -19.03 2.89
C SER A 65 -8.34 -17.68 2.24
N ILE A 66 -7.21 -17.06 2.55
CA ILE A 66 -6.89 -15.73 2.03
C ILE A 66 -5.44 -15.64 1.53
N VAL A 67 -5.22 -14.72 0.60
CA VAL A 67 -3.90 -14.20 0.24
C VAL A 67 -3.81 -12.81 0.81
N GLN A 68 -2.78 -12.54 1.58
CA GLN A 68 -2.56 -11.25 2.23
C GLN A 68 -1.36 -10.53 1.62
N ILE A 69 -1.56 -9.26 1.28
CA ILE A 69 -0.50 -8.39 0.77
C ILE A 69 -0.40 -7.19 1.71
N SER A 70 0.80 -6.88 2.18
CA SER A 70 1.06 -5.75 3.06
C SER A 70 2.06 -4.80 2.44
N VAL A 71 1.81 -3.50 2.57
CA VAL A 71 2.76 -2.44 2.25
C VAL A 71 3.04 -1.69 3.54
N LYS A 72 4.27 -1.81 4.03
CA LYS A 72 4.68 -1.24 5.32
C LYS A 72 5.77 -0.21 5.10
N ASP A 73 5.71 0.88 5.85
CA ASP A 73 6.76 1.89 5.85
C ASP A 73 7.13 2.30 7.28
N ASN A 74 8.30 2.89 7.42
CA ASN A 74 8.78 3.45 8.68
C ASN A 74 8.73 4.98 8.67
N GLY A 75 7.73 5.52 8.01
CA GLY A 75 7.57 6.97 7.84
C GLY A 75 6.91 7.68 9.01
N SER A 76 6.30 8.80 8.70
CA SER A 76 5.69 9.68 9.72
C SER A 76 4.43 9.12 10.37
N GLY A 77 3.82 8.11 9.77
CA GLY A 77 2.54 7.60 10.22
C GLY A 77 1.37 8.49 9.82
N ILE A 78 0.18 8.11 10.25
CA ILE A 78 -1.05 8.85 9.97
C ILE A 78 -1.59 9.38 11.29
N HIS A 79 -1.89 10.68 11.34
CA HIS A 79 -2.47 11.29 12.54
C HIS A 79 -3.82 10.61 12.84
N PRO A 80 -4.12 10.32 14.13
CA PRO A 80 -5.38 9.64 14.49
C PRO A 80 -6.63 10.33 13.94
N ASP A 81 -6.64 11.66 13.83
CA ASP A 81 -7.76 12.40 13.29
C ASP A 81 -8.01 12.09 11.81
N ASP A 82 -7.00 11.60 11.10
CA ASP A 82 -7.10 11.27 9.68
C ASP A 82 -7.49 9.82 9.42
N LEU A 83 -7.21 8.89 10.35
CA LEU A 83 -7.39 7.46 10.10
C LEU A 83 -8.78 7.07 9.60
N TYR A 84 -9.82 7.71 10.11
CA TYR A 84 -11.19 7.42 9.70
C TYR A 84 -11.55 8.00 8.33
N HIS A 85 -10.70 8.84 7.76
CA HIS A 85 -11.02 9.61 6.56
C HIS A 85 -10.12 9.31 5.37
N ILE A 86 -9.04 8.55 5.55
CA ILE A 86 -7.99 8.41 4.52
C ILE A 86 -8.50 7.76 3.23
N PHE A 87 -9.58 7.00 3.28
CA PHE A 87 -10.17 6.35 2.09
C PHE A 87 -11.26 7.18 1.42
N LYS A 88 -11.59 8.35 1.95
CA LYS A 88 -12.59 9.23 1.34
C LYS A 88 -12.01 9.91 0.11
N ARG A 89 -12.83 10.03 -0.93
CA ARG A 89 -12.43 10.75 -2.16
C ARG A 89 -12.11 12.20 -1.83
N PHE A 90 -11.02 12.68 -2.43
CA PHE A 90 -10.52 14.05 -2.27
C PHE A 90 -10.08 14.41 -0.85
N TYR A 91 -10.08 13.44 0.08
CA TYR A 91 -9.58 13.71 1.42
C TYR A 91 -8.06 13.87 1.41
N ARG A 92 -7.59 14.92 2.02
CA ARG A 92 -6.17 15.18 2.22
C ARG A 92 -5.95 15.60 3.66
N SER A 93 -4.92 15.02 4.28
CA SER A 93 -4.58 15.38 5.66
C SER A 93 -4.02 16.80 5.73
N ARG A 94 -4.49 17.58 6.69
CA ARG A 94 -3.88 18.88 7.01
C ARG A 94 -2.48 18.73 7.61
N PHE A 95 -2.12 17.52 8.03
CA PHE A 95 -0.80 17.21 8.58
C PHE A 95 0.16 16.69 7.52
N SER A 96 -0.30 16.47 6.31
CA SER A 96 0.51 15.98 5.20
C SER A 96 1.33 17.10 4.57
N LYS A 97 2.56 16.76 4.20
CA LYS A 97 3.43 17.66 3.46
C LYS A 97 3.25 17.53 1.94
N ASP A 98 2.51 16.52 1.50
CA ASP A 98 2.24 16.32 0.08
C ASP A 98 1.17 17.28 -0.40
N THR A 99 1.55 18.19 -1.30
CA THR A 99 0.64 19.19 -1.86
C THR A 99 0.21 18.85 -3.28
N GLN A 100 0.68 17.74 -3.85
CA GLN A 100 0.44 17.39 -5.25
C GLN A 100 -0.71 16.41 -5.45
N GLY A 101 -1.03 15.59 -4.47
CA GLY A 101 -2.11 14.64 -4.58
C GLY A 101 -3.48 15.29 -4.49
N ILE A 102 -4.48 14.71 -5.11
CA ILE A 102 -5.86 15.19 -5.08
C ILE A 102 -6.77 14.32 -4.22
N GLY A 103 -6.20 13.40 -3.45
CA GLY A 103 -6.96 12.57 -2.51
C GLY A 103 -7.74 11.43 -3.15
N LEU A 104 -7.35 10.97 -4.34
CA LEU A 104 -8.03 9.88 -5.04
C LEU A 104 -7.33 8.52 -4.91
N GLY A 105 -6.03 8.49 -4.62
CA GLY A 105 -5.23 7.26 -4.63
C GLY A 105 -5.75 6.20 -3.67
N LEU A 106 -5.97 6.54 -2.42
CA LEU A 106 -6.42 5.58 -1.41
C LEU A 106 -7.88 5.17 -1.60
N SER A 107 -8.75 6.10 -2.00
CA SER A 107 -10.15 5.76 -2.29
C SER A 107 -10.25 4.83 -3.49
N LEU A 108 -9.44 5.05 -4.52
CA LEU A 108 -9.37 4.16 -5.69
C LEU A 108 -8.84 2.79 -5.28
N THR A 109 -7.80 2.74 -4.47
CA THR A 109 -7.25 1.47 -3.96
C THR A 109 -8.32 0.66 -3.24
N LYS A 110 -9.07 1.28 -2.35
CA LYS A 110 -10.15 0.60 -1.64
C LYS A 110 -11.22 0.10 -2.60
N ALA A 111 -11.61 0.91 -3.59
CA ALA A 111 -12.61 0.50 -4.58
C ALA A 111 -12.13 -0.70 -5.40
N ILE A 112 -10.87 -0.71 -5.81
CA ILE A 112 -10.29 -1.83 -6.56
C ILE A 112 -10.30 -3.11 -5.71
N VAL A 113 -9.85 -3.02 -4.47
CA VAL A 113 -9.77 -4.15 -3.55
C VAL A 113 -11.18 -4.73 -3.32
N GLU A 114 -12.17 -3.87 -3.06
CA GLU A 114 -13.54 -4.30 -2.82
C GLU A 114 -14.18 -4.91 -4.08
N ALA A 115 -13.84 -4.38 -5.27
CA ALA A 115 -14.31 -4.97 -6.53
C ALA A 115 -13.76 -6.38 -6.75
N HIS A 116 -12.67 -6.73 -6.11
CA HIS A 116 -12.07 -8.07 -6.14
C HIS A 116 -12.47 -8.92 -4.92
N ASN A 117 -13.53 -8.51 -4.22
CA ASN A 117 -14.04 -9.19 -3.02
C ASN A 117 -13.01 -9.25 -1.88
N GLY A 118 -12.11 -8.29 -1.85
CA GLY A 118 -11.09 -8.18 -0.81
C GLY A 118 -11.43 -7.14 0.23
N THR A 119 -10.58 -7.04 1.23
CA THR A 119 -10.65 -6.02 2.26
C THR A 119 -9.31 -5.31 2.38
N ILE A 120 -9.33 -4.06 2.84
CA ILE A 120 -8.13 -3.30 3.10
C ILE A 120 -8.20 -2.75 4.53
N GLU A 121 -7.10 -2.86 5.25
CA GLU A 121 -6.96 -2.38 6.61
C GLU A 121 -5.73 -1.50 6.72
N VAL A 122 -5.75 -0.56 7.65
CA VAL A 122 -4.62 0.31 7.93
C VAL A 122 -4.30 0.27 9.41
N ASP A 123 -3.01 0.19 9.73
CA ASP A 123 -2.51 0.31 11.08
C ASP A 123 -1.36 1.31 11.04
N SER A 124 -1.42 2.33 11.89
CA SER A 124 -0.44 3.41 11.84
C SER A 124 -0.22 4.01 13.22
N THR A 125 1.03 4.37 13.49
CA THR A 125 1.43 5.09 14.69
C THR A 125 2.28 6.28 14.26
N VAL A 126 1.88 7.48 14.68
CA VAL A 126 2.61 8.70 14.38
C VAL A 126 4.07 8.56 14.84
N GLY A 127 4.99 8.88 13.95
CA GLY A 127 6.43 8.79 14.21
C GLY A 127 7.03 7.41 14.02
N MET A 128 6.22 6.38 13.79
CA MET A 128 6.72 5.00 13.63
C MET A 128 6.44 4.40 12.27
N GLY A 129 5.37 4.80 11.61
CA GLY A 129 5.07 4.33 10.27
C GLY A 129 3.65 3.84 10.08
N THR A 130 3.40 3.29 8.90
CA THR A 130 2.08 2.85 8.47
C THR A 130 2.16 1.48 7.80
N SER A 131 1.15 0.66 8.05
CA SER A 131 1.00 -0.64 7.39
C SER A 131 -0.40 -0.70 6.77
N PHE A 132 -0.45 -0.90 5.46
CA PHE A 132 -1.70 -1.21 4.76
C PHE A 132 -1.69 -2.70 4.45
N THR A 133 -2.79 -3.37 4.79
CA THR A 133 -2.94 -4.81 4.58
C THR A 133 -4.16 -5.08 3.72
N ILE A 134 -3.96 -5.80 2.62
CA ILE A 134 -5.02 -6.19 1.70
C ILE A 134 -5.21 -7.70 1.81
N ASN A 135 -6.45 -8.15 1.95
CA ASN A 135 -6.79 -9.56 2.01
C ASN A 135 -7.70 -9.92 0.84
N PHE A 136 -7.34 -10.96 0.09
CA PHE A 136 -8.14 -11.52 -1.01
C PHE A 136 -8.45 -12.97 -0.70
N LEU A 137 -9.47 -13.52 -1.35
CA LEU A 137 -9.72 -14.97 -1.28
C LEU A 137 -8.57 -15.74 -1.92
N ASN A 138 -8.17 -16.84 -1.27
CA ASN A 138 -7.10 -17.69 -1.83
C ASN A 138 -7.68 -18.54 -2.94
N PRO A 139 -7.28 -18.36 -4.21
CA PRO A 139 -7.86 -19.07 -5.34
C PRO A 139 -7.59 -20.57 -5.33
N THR A 140 -6.53 -21.00 -4.64
CA THR A 140 -6.21 -22.43 -4.57
C THR A 140 -7.15 -23.20 -3.64
N LYS A 141 -8.04 -22.52 -2.93
CA LYS A 141 -9.00 -23.11 -1.98
C LYS A 141 -10.45 -22.94 -2.42
N LEU A 142 -10.67 -22.41 -3.60
CA LEU A 142 -12.02 -22.21 -4.15
C LEU A 142 -12.49 -23.45 -4.92
#